data_4453a0b5fa2d7c63f79bb3bab6acafa6
#
_entry.id   4453a0b5fa2d7c63f79bb3bab6acafa6
#
_cell.length_a   1.000
_cell.length_b   1.000
_cell.length_c   1.000
_cell.angle_alpha   90.00
_cell.angle_beta   90.00
_cell.angle_gamma   90.00
#
_symmetry.space_group_name_H-M   'P 1'
#
loop_
_entity.id
_entity.type
_entity.pdbx_description
1 polymer ?
#
loop_
_entity_poly.entity_id
_entity_poly.type
_entity_poly.pdbx_seq_one_letter_code
_entity_poly.pdbx_strand_id
1 'polypeptide(L)'
;MTTPVGGGIRSLNVALRQTLDLYVCLRPVRWYQGVQSPVKSPEKVNMCVFRENTEDIYAGIEWEAGTPEAEKFYQFLKDEMGVTKVRFPETSSFGVKPVSREGTERLVRAACQYALDHHLPSVTLVHKGNIMKFTEGGFKKWGYELAQREFGDALAD
;
A
#
# COMPACT_ATOMS: atom_id res chain seq x y z
N MET A 1 7.54 -19.64 -3.80
CA MET A 1 7.92 -19.67 -5.23
C MET A 1 9.03 -18.64 -5.43
N THR A 2 10.13 -19.04 -6.02
CA THR A 2 11.25 -18.16 -6.34
C THR A 2 11.18 -17.78 -7.80
N THR A 3 11.27 -16.49 -8.12
CA THR A 3 11.33 -16.05 -9.52
C THR A 3 12.76 -16.23 -10.02
N PRO A 4 12.99 -16.87 -11.18
CA PRO A 4 14.33 -17.01 -11.75
C PRO A 4 14.93 -15.63 -12.05
N VAL A 5 16.19 -15.43 -11.69
CA VAL A 5 16.93 -14.22 -12.04
C VAL A 5 17.24 -14.25 -13.54
N GLY A 6 16.84 -13.19 -14.29
CA GLY A 6 17.15 -13.04 -15.71
C GLY A 6 16.13 -13.58 -16.70
N GLY A 7 14.93 -13.97 -16.26
CA GLY A 7 13.93 -14.64 -17.12
C GLY A 7 12.72 -13.79 -17.54
N GLY A 8 12.84 -12.56 -17.99
CA GLY A 8 11.76 -11.80 -18.69
C GLY A 8 10.43 -11.55 -17.94
N ILE A 9 10.18 -12.26 -16.85
CA ILE A 9 9.00 -12.06 -15.97
C ILE A 9 9.47 -11.46 -14.67
N ARG A 10 9.03 -10.24 -14.35
CA ARG A 10 9.42 -9.51 -13.14
C ARG A 10 9.20 -10.31 -11.84
N SER A 11 8.05 -10.97 -11.73
CA SER A 11 7.72 -11.90 -10.63
C SER A 11 6.40 -12.56 -10.95
N LEU A 12 6.31 -13.87 -10.78
CA LEU A 12 5.04 -14.59 -10.93
C LEU A 12 3.95 -14.04 -10.01
N ASN A 13 4.32 -13.68 -8.77
CA ASN A 13 3.39 -13.11 -7.81
C ASN A 13 2.85 -11.75 -8.28
N VAL A 14 3.69 -10.89 -8.85
CA VAL A 14 3.25 -9.59 -9.40
C VAL A 14 2.33 -9.80 -10.59
N ALA A 15 2.67 -10.71 -11.50
CA ALA A 15 1.81 -11.04 -12.64
C ALA A 15 0.43 -11.56 -12.20
N LEU A 16 0.37 -12.47 -11.22
CA LEU A 16 -0.89 -12.98 -10.68
C LEU A 16 -1.73 -11.88 -10.02
N ARG A 17 -1.10 -11.00 -9.23
CA ARG A 17 -1.80 -9.87 -8.59
C ARG A 17 -2.48 -8.96 -9.61
N GLN A 18 -1.77 -8.62 -10.68
CA GLN A 18 -2.26 -7.73 -11.72
C GLN A 18 -3.32 -8.41 -12.60
N THR A 19 -3.06 -9.64 -13.06
CA THR A 19 -3.97 -10.37 -13.95
C THR A 19 -5.30 -10.74 -13.28
N LEU A 20 -5.27 -11.09 -12.00
CA LEU A 20 -6.43 -11.50 -11.23
C LEU A 20 -7.02 -10.38 -10.36
N ASP A 21 -6.48 -9.16 -10.45
CA ASP A 21 -6.85 -8.01 -9.62
C ASP A 21 -6.96 -8.35 -8.12
N LEU A 22 -5.91 -9.00 -7.59
CA LEU A 22 -5.85 -9.39 -6.19
C LEU A 22 -5.51 -8.19 -5.31
N TYR A 23 -6.48 -7.31 -5.08
CA TYR A 23 -6.29 -6.01 -4.43
C TYR A 23 -6.07 -6.09 -2.91
N VAL A 24 -6.43 -7.18 -2.25
CA VAL A 24 -6.16 -7.40 -0.82
C VAL A 24 -5.10 -8.46 -0.63
N CYS A 25 -4.02 -8.13 0.09
CA CYS A 25 -3.11 -9.11 0.64
C CYS A 25 -3.46 -9.33 2.12
N LEU A 26 -4.26 -10.34 2.39
CA LEU A 26 -4.69 -10.70 3.75
C LEU A 26 -3.58 -11.44 4.49
N ARG A 27 -3.18 -10.90 5.63
CA ARG A 27 -2.09 -11.43 6.47
C ARG A 27 -2.56 -11.61 7.91
N PRO A 28 -3.07 -12.81 8.31
CA PRO A 28 -3.30 -13.12 9.72
C PRO A 28 -1.98 -13.17 10.48
N VAL A 29 -1.90 -12.47 11.59
CA VAL A 29 -0.73 -12.41 12.46
C VAL A 29 -1.15 -12.76 13.87
N ARG A 30 -0.65 -13.89 14.37
CA ARG A 30 -0.81 -14.29 15.76
C ARG A 30 0.44 -15.01 16.26
N TRP A 31 0.66 -14.94 17.55
CA TRP A 31 1.74 -15.69 18.16
C TRP A 31 1.33 -17.15 18.45
N TYR A 32 2.30 -18.04 18.38
CA TYR A 32 2.15 -19.45 18.72
C TYR A 32 3.07 -19.79 19.88
N GLN A 33 2.58 -20.57 20.84
CA GLN A 33 3.35 -20.98 22.01
C GLN A 33 4.62 -21.72 21.60
N GLY A 34 5.75 -21.37 22.24
CA GLY A 34 7.07 -21.95 21.94
C GLY A 34 7.86 -21.20 20.85
N VAL A 35 7.26 -20.22 20.18
CA VAL A 35 7.96 -19.38 19.22
C VAL A 35 8.50 -18.12 19.90
N GLN A 36 9.79 -17.83 19.71
CA GLN A 36 10.39 -16.59 20.20
C GLN A 36 9.76 -15.37 19.52
N SER A 37 9.57 -14.30 20.28
CA SER A 37 8.98 -13.05 19.78
C SER A 37 9.73 -11.85 20.32
N PRO A 38 9.92 -10.79 19.51
CA PRO A 38 10.48 -9.54 19.98
C PRO A 38 9.51 -8.68 20.80
N VAL A 39 8.23 -9.08 20.85
CA VAL A 39 7.17 -8.36 21.56
C VAL A 39 7.12 -8.82 23.03
N LYS A 40 6.91 -7.87 23.96
CA LYS A 40 6.86 -8.16 25.42
C LYS A 40 5.72 -9.10 25.84
N SER A 41 4.57 -9.00 25.17
CA SER A 41 3.37 -9.79 25.48
C SER A 41 2.84 -10.42 24.19
N PRO A 42 3.56 -11.41 23.64
CA PRO A 42 3.24 -11.96 22.32
C PRO A 42 1.90 -12.70 22.27
N GLU A 43 1.44 -13.23 23.39
CA GLU A 43 0.13 -13.88 23.56
C GLU A 43 -1.06 -12.96 23.25
N LYS A 44 -0.84 -11.64 23.30
CA LYS A 44 -1.85 -10.62 22.95
C LYS A 44 -1.89 -10.30 21.46
N VAL A 45 -0.95 -10.81 20.68
CA VAL A 45 -0.89 -10.56 19.22
C VAL A 45 -1.86 -11.49 18.51
N ASN A 46 -2.98 -10.93 18.07
CA ASN A 46 -3.96 -11.58 17.21
C ASN A 46 -4.64 -10.52 16.35
N MET A 47 -4.14 -10.33 15.15
CA MET A 47 -4.64 -9.32 14.22
C MET A 47 -4.61 -9.81 12.77
N CYS A 48 -5.42 -9.20 11.91
CA CYS A 48 -5.33 -9.38 10.46
C CYS A 48 -4.86 -8.09 9.81
N VAL A 49 -3.81 -8.16 9.01
CA VAL A 49 -3.33 -7.04 8.21
C VAL A 49 -3.95 -7.13 6.82
N PHE A 50 -4.71 -6.12 6.43
CA PHE A 50 -5.21 -5.89 5.08
C PHE A 50 -4.25 -4.96 4.37
N ARG A 51 -3.40 -5.50 3.51
CA ARG A 51 -2.36 -4.76 2.81
C ARG A 51 -2.78 -4.46 1.38
N GLU A 52 -2.58 -3.20 0.95
CA GLU A 52 -2.68 -2.83 -0.47
C GLU A 52 -1.73 -3.69 -1.32
N ASN A 53 -2.19 -4.09 -2.48
CA ASN A 53 -1.50 -5.09 -3.28
C ASN A 53 -1.41 -4.79 -4.78
N THR A 54 -2.09 -3.77 -5.28
CA THR A 54 -2.20 -3.43 -6.71
C THR A 54 -1.81 -2.00 -7.04
N GLU A 55 -2.00 -1.08 -6.11
CA GLU A 55 -1.62 0.33 -6.23
C GLU A 55 -0.41 0.66 -5.34
N ASP A 56 -0.18 1.94 -5.09
CA ASP A 56 0.94 2.45 -4.32
C ASP A 56 2.27 2.04 -4.97
N ILE A 57 3.26 1.70 -4.18
CA ILE A 57 4.56 1.20 -4.66
C ILE A 57 4.44 -0.14 -5.42
N TYR A 58 3.34 -0.86 -5.25
CA TYR A 58 3.09 -2.14 -5.92
C TYR A 58 2.64 -2.01 -7.37
N ALA A 59 2.33 -0.80 -7.83
CA ALA A 59 2.12 -0.49 -9.24
C ALA A 59 3.40 -0.74 -10.07
N GLY A 60 4.57 -0.65 -9.44
CA GLY A 60 5.86 -0.97 -10.07
C GLY A 60 6.23 0.00 -11.19
N ILE A 61 5.83 1.28 -11.06
CA ILE A 61 6.15 2.34 -12.02
C ILE A 61 7.44 3.00 -11.57
N GLU A 62 8.56 2.63 -12.20
CA GLU A 62 9.88 3.12 -11.81
C GLU A 62 10.87 3.15 -12.96
N TRP A 63 11.88 4.02 -12.84
CA TRP A 63 12.98 4.17 -13.78
C TRP A 63 14.31 4.19 -13.04
N GLU A 64 15.27 3.44 -13.57
CA GLU A 64 16.61 3.31 -13.01
C GLU A 64 17.45 4.56 -13.28
N ALA A 65 18.26 4.95 -12.31
CA ALA A 65 19.21 6.05 -12.42
C ALA A 65 20.16 5.87 -13.60
N GLY A 66 20.47 6.97 -14.30
CA GLY A 66 21.37 6.97 -15.45
C GLY A 66 20.74 6.44 -16.75
N THR A 67 19.43 6.13 -16.75
CA THR A 67 18.71 5.77 -17.99
C THR A 67 18.12 7.01 -18.67
N PRO A 68 17.96 7.00 -20.01
CA PRO A 68 17.31 8.09 -20.74
C PRO A 68 15.88 8.37 -20.26
N GLU A 69 15.17 7.34 -19.81
CA GLU A 69 13.82 7.44 -19.29
C GLU A 69 13.78 8.17 -17.95
N ALA A 70 14.73 7.89 -17.05
CA ALA A 70 14.85 8.60 -15.77
C ALA A 70 15.19 10.08 -16.00
N GLU A 71 16.10 10.37 -16.93
CA GLU A 71 16.43 11.75 -17.33
C GLU A 71 15.22 12.48 -17.91
N LYS A 72 14.48 11.86 -18.83
CA LYS A 72 13.25 12.42 -19.39
C LYS A 72 12.21 12.71 -18.33
N PHE A 73 12.02 11.79 -17.37
CA PHE A 73 11.08 11.97 -16.27
C PHE A 73 11.51 13.13 -15.36
N TYR A 74 12.80 13.22 -15.04
CA TYR A 74 13.31 14.34 -14.25
C TYR A 74 13.13 15.70 -14.94
N GLN A 75 13.44 15.79 -16.24
CA GLN A 75 13.24 17.04 -17.01
C GLN A 75 11.76 17.45 -17.01
N PHE A 76 10.84 16.51 -17.20
CA PHE A 76 9.40 16.77 -17.08
C PHE A 76 9.03 17.33 -15.70
N LEU A 77 9.51 16.69 -14.62
CA LEU A 77 9.25 17.15 -13.24
C LEU A 77 9.79 18.56 -13.02
N LYS A 78 10.97 18.88 -13.56
CA LYS A 78 11.64 20.17 -13.40
C LYS A 78 10.95 21.26 -14.22
N ASP A 79 10.77 21.02 -15.52
CA ASP A 79 10.39 22.04 -16.49
C ASP A 79 8.88 22.26 -16.53
N GLU A 80 8.08 21.20 -16.41
CA GLU A 80 6.61 21.28 -16.48
C GLU A 80 5.96 21.35 -15.09
N MET A 81 6.53 20.66 -14.09
CA MET A 81 5.94 20.57 -12.75
C MET A 81 6.63 21.47 -11.71
N GLY A 82 7.71 22.18 -12.10
CA GLY A 82 8.44 23.10 -11.22
C GLY A 82 9.10 22.41 -10.01
N VAL A 83 9.43 21.14 -10.11
CA VAL A 83 10.05 20.40 -9.01
C VAL A 83 11.53 20.73 -8.89
N THR A 84 11.94 21.33 -7.77
CA THR A 84 13.34 21.73 -7.50
C THR A 84 13.99 20.93 -6.38
N LYS A 85 13.28 19.95 -5.81
CA LYS A 85 13.69 19.27 -4.57
C LYS A 85 14.56 18.02 -4.79
N VAL A 86 14.79 17.62 -6.04
CA VAL A 86 15.68 16.48 -6.33
C VAL A 86 17.12 16.92 -6.15
N ARG A 87 17.77 16.37 -5.12
CA ARG A 87 19.12 16.81 -4.72
C ARG A 87 20.23 16.31 -5.66
N PHE A 88 20.11 15.08 -6.14
CA PHE A 88 21.11 14.40 -6.96
C PHE A 88 20.46 13.76 -8.19
N PRO A 89 20.02 14.55 -9.18
CA PRO A 89 19.19 14.05 -10.27
C PRO A 89 19.90 13.01 -11.14
N GLU A 90 21.19 13.16 -11.39
CA GLU A 90 21.97 12.27 -12.26
C GLU A 90 22.11 10.83 -11.70
N THR A 91 22.02 10.69 -10.37
CA THR A 91 22.16 9.41 -9.67
C THR A 91 20.88 8.97 -8.96
N SER A 92 19.77 9.66 -9.23
CA SER A 92 18.47 9.31 -8.66
C SER A 92 17.68 8.38 -9.57
N SER A 93 17.18 7.28 -9.01
CA SER A 93 16.09 6.53 -9.60
C SER A 93 14.76 7.16 -9.21
N PHE A 94 13.74 7.02 -10.05
CA PHE A 94 12.43 7.62 -9.82
C PHE A 94 11.35 6.55 -9.80
N GLY A 95 10.34 6.76 -8.95
CA GLY A 95 9.16 5.92 -8.88
C GLY A 95 7.88 6.74 -8.70
N VAL A 96 6.79 6.27 -9.28
CA VAL A 96 5.46 6.88 -9.14
C VAL A 96 4.60 6.03 -8.23
N LYS A 97 3.98 6.68 -7.25
CA LYS A 97 3.12 6.09 -6.25
C LYS A 97 1.67 6.56 -6.47
N PRO A 98 0.88 5.88 -7.31
CA PRO A 98 -0.53 6.19 -7.48
C PRO A 98 -1.36 5.66 -6.32
N VAL A 99 -2.27 6.49 -5.78
CA VAL A 99 -3.27 6.09 -4.79
C VAL A 99 -4.61 6.65 -5.23
N SER A 100 -5.56 5.77 -5.54
CA SER A 100 -6.89 6.15 -6.01
C SER A 100 -7.94 6.06 -4.89
N ARG A 101 -9.07 6.76 -5.10
CA ARG A 101 -10.24 6.63 -4.22
C ARG A 101 -10.82 5.23 -4.31
N GLU A 102 -10.97 4.70 -5.50
CA GLU A 102 -11.55 3.39 -5.77
C GLU A 102 -10.72 2.26 -5.15
N GLY A 103 -9.38 2.30 -5.32
CA GLY A 103 -8.45 1.36 -4.71
C GLY A 103 -8.50 1.41 -3.19
N THR A 104 -8.53 2.63 -2.61
CA THR A 104 -8.68 2.84 -1.18
C THR A 104 -10.01 2.28 -0.66
N GLU A 105 -11.11 2.64 -1.30
CA GLU A 105 -12.45 2.25 -0.85
C GLU A 105 -12.64 0.73 -0.88
N ARG A 106 -12.18 0.03 -1.93
CA ARG A 106 -12.30 -1.43 -2.01
C ARG A 106 -11.49 -2.15 -0.92
N LEU A 107 -10.29 -1.66 -0.60
CA LEU A 107 -9.46 -2.22 0.47
C LEU A 107 -10.09 -2.01 1.85
N VAL A 108 -10.51 -0.78 2.15
CA VAL A 108 -11.12 -0.43 3.45
C VAL A 108 -12.45 -1.15 3.64
N ARG A 109 -13.28 -1.23 2.59
CA ARG A 109 -14.54 -1.99 2.62
C ARG A 109 -14.31 -3.47 2.97
N ALA A 110 -13.32 -4.10 2.32
CA ALA A 110 -12.97 -5.48 2.61
C ALA A 110 -12.53 -5.68 4.07
N ALA A 111 -11.74 -4.74 4.61
CA ALA A 111 -11.29 -4.80 6.01
C ALA A 111 -12.43 -4.58 7.01
N CYS A 112 -13.31 -3.61 6.77
CA CYS A 112 -14.48 -3.35 7.63
C CYS A 112 -15.46 -4.53 7.61
N GLN A 113 -15.78 -5.06 6.44
CA GLN A 113 -16.65 -6.22 6.32
C GLN A 113 -16.08 -7.44 7.03
N TYR A 114 -14.79 -7.70 6.84
CA TYR A 114 -14.10 -8.80 7.54
C TYR A 114 -14.16 -8.63 9.05
N ALA A 115 -13.98 -7.41 9.55
CA ALA A 115 -14.05 -7.14 10.98
C ALA A 115 -15.46 -7.43 11.55
N LEU A 116 -16.52 -7.05 10.84
CA LEU A 116 -17.90 -7.35 11.23
C LEU A 116 -18.18 -8.86 11.20
N ASP A 117 -17.83 -9.54 10.12
CA ASP A 117 -18.05 -10.98 9.91
C ASP A 117 -17.35 -11.83 10.98
N HIS A 118 -16.22 -11.35 11.51
CA HIS A 118 -15.40 -12.05 12.51
C HIS A 118 -15.53 -11.46 13.92
N HIS A 119 -16.45 -10.51 14.13
CA HIS A 119 -16.67 -9.83 15.41
C HIS A 119 -15.38 -9.24 16.01
N LEU A 120 -14.54 -8.62 15.16
CA LEU A 120 -13.32 -7.96 15.60
C LEU A 120 -13.62 -6.57 16.16
N PRO A 121 -12.90 -6.12 17.20
CA PRO A 121 -13.25 -4.91 17.93
C PRO A 121 -13.01 -3.61 17.18
N SER A 122 -12.14 -3.60 16.16
CA SER A 122 -11.78 -2.37 15.44
C SER A 122 -11.07 -2.63 14.12
N VAL A 123 -11.08 -1.61 13.26
CA VAL A 123 -10.24 -1.49 12.07
C VAL A 123 -9.37 -0.24 12.21
N THR A 124 -8.06 -0.39 12.06
CA THR A 124 -7.09 0.73 12.12
C THR A 124 -6.55 1.04 10.74
N LEU A 125 -6.72 2.27 10.26
CA LEU A 125 -6.11 2.74 9.03
C LEU A 125 -4.68 3.20 9.30
N VAL A 126 -3.70 2.53 8.68
CA VAL A 126 -2.27 2.84 8.82
C VAL A 126 -1.79 3.62 7.60
N HIS A 127 -1.29 4.82 7.81
CA HIS A 127 -0.89 5.74 6.73
C HIS A 127 0.18 6.74 7.18
N LYS A 128 0.87 7.37 6.22
CA LYS A 128 1.86 8.44 6.46
C LYS A 128 1.35 9.81 5.94
N GLY A 129 0.08 10.11 6.17
CA GLY A 129 -0.60 11.31 5.67
C GLY A 129 -0.09 12.66 6.20
N ASN A 130 0.75 12.67 7.24
CA ASN A 130 1.41 13.89 7.72
C ASN A 130 2.53 14.36 6.77
N ILE A 131 3.12 13.47 5.98
CA ILE A 131 4.16 13.77 4.98
C ILE A 131 3.57 13.75 3.57
N MET A 132 2.94 12.65 3.17
CA MET A 132 2.36 12.45 1.84
C MET A 132 0.87 12.83 1.87
N LYS A 133 0.60 14.14 1.86
CA LYS A 133 -0.74 14.68 2.14
C LYS A 133 -1.81 14.29 1.11
N PHE A 134 -1.43 14.06 -0.16
CA PHE A 134 -2.38 13.78 -1.23
C PHE A 134 -2.55 12.28 -1.51
N THR A 135 -1.51 11.48 -1.36
CA THR A 135 -1.58 10.02 -1.49
C THR A 135 -2.01 9.37 -0.19
N GLU A 136 -1.15 9.35 0.81
CA GLU A 136 -1.46 8.77 2.14
C GLU A 136 -2.59 9.52 2.87
N GLY A 137 -2.62 10.85 2.77
CA GLY A 137 -3.70 11.67 3.31
C GLY A 137 -5.01 11.46 2.56
N GLY A 138 -4.96 11.22 1.26
CA GLY A 138 -6.09 10.78 0.44
C GLY A 138 -6.64 9.44 0.93
N PHE A 139 -5.77 8.44 1.07
CA PHE A 139 -6.12 7.13 1.64
C PHE A 139 -6.85 7.27 2.99
N LYS A 140 -6.28 8.04 3.92
CA LYS A 140 -6.94 8.34 5.20
C LYS A 140 -8.35 8.90 4.99
N LYS A 141 -8.45 10.01 4.24
CA LYS A 141 -9.70 10.74 4.04
C LYS A 141 -10.78 9.84 3.43
N TRP A 142 -10.48 9.20 2.31
CA TRP A 142 -11.43 8.34 1.60
C TRP A 142 -11.80 7.08 2.38
N GLY A 143 -10.85 6.53 3.15
CA GLY A 143 -11.10 5.40 4.03
C GLY A 143 -12.10 5.74 5.13
N TYR A 144 -11.95 6.88 5.81
CA TYR A 144 -12.91 7.34 6.82
C TYR A 144 -14.26 7.71 6.20
N GLU A 145 -14.29 8.39 5.05
CA GLU A 145 -15.52 8.72 4.33
C GLU A 145 -16.31 7.45 3.96
N LEU A 146 -15.62 6.43 3.47
CA LEU A 146 -16.23 5.13 3.17
C LEU A 146 -16.79 4.48 4.44
N ALA A 147 -15.97 4.36 5.48
CA ALA A 147 -16.36 3.72 6.72
C ALA A 147 -17.62 4.37 7.31
N GLN A 148 -17.66 5.71 7.35
CA GLN A 148 -18.83 6.44 7.82
C GLN A 148 -20.07 6.22 6.91
N ARG A 149 -19.89 6.20 5.60
CA ARG A 149 -20.98 6.05 4.65
C ARG A 149 -21.60 4.64 4.64
N GLU A 150 -20.77 3.61 4.71
CA GLU A 150 -21.24 2.22 4.52
C GLU A 150 -21.33 1.42 5.84
N PHE A 151 -20.63 1.84 6.88
CA PHE A 151 -20.56 1.13 8.16
C PHE A 151 -20.84 2.03 9.37
N GLY A 152 -21.38 3.24 9.15
CA GLY A 152 -21.61 4.24 10.20
C GLY A 152 -22.36 3.69 11.43
N ASP A 153 -23.39 2.86 11.21
CA ASP A 153 -24.18 2.27 12.28
C ASP A 153 -23.40 1.24 13.14
N ALA A 154 -22.27 0.73 12.62
CA ALA A 154 -21.40 -0.22 13.30
C ALA A 154 -20.15 0.44 13.92
N LEU A 155 -19.94 1.73 13.67
CA LEU A 155 -18.83 2.48 14.26
C LEU A 155 -19.19 2.97 15.66
N ALA A 156 -18.25 2.86 16.60
CA ALA A 156 -18.36 3.53 17.88
C ALA A 156 -18.17 5.05 17.70
N ASP A 157 -18.91 5.86 18.46
CA ASP A 157 -18.77 7.32 18.56
C ASP A 157 -17.39 7.73 19.13
#